data_6c8462252151dd9a1aba220ac1b886d1
#
_entry.id   6c8462252151dd9a1aba220ac1b886d1
#
_cell.length_a   1.000
_cell.length_b   1.000
_cell.length_c   1.000
_cell.angle_alpha   90.00
_cell.angle_beta   90.00
_cell.angle_gamma   90.00
#
_symmetry.space_group_name_H-M   'P 1'
#
loop_
_entity.id
_entity.type
_entity.pdbx_description
1 polymer ?
#
loop_
_entity_poly.entity_id
_entity_poly.type
_entity_poly.pdbx_seq_one_letter_code
_entity_poly.pdbx_strand_id
1 'polypeptide(L)'
;MPIQKILLVDDSKTELHHLSELLGKRGFEVRTAENGEDAMKRLGEEKPDLILMDVVMPGQNGFQLTRAITRDPRFANVPVIMCTSKNQETDKVWGMRQGARDYIVKPVDPTELMAKIRAFD
;
A
#
# COMPACT_ATOMS: atom_id res chain seq x y z
N MET A 1 13.60 10.16 -7.10
CA MET A 1 12.41 10.88 -7.58
C MET A 1 11.38 10.96 -6.47
N PRO A 2 10.75 12.09 -6.23
CA PRO A 2 9.78 12.18 -5.15
C PRO A 2 8.53 11.35 -5.46
N ILE A 3 7.94 10.79 -4.42
CA ILE A 3 6.68 10.08 -4.51
C ILE A 3 5.56 11.09 -4.76
N GLN A 4 4.75 10.88 -5.79
CA GLN A 4 3.61 11.73 -6.12
C GLN A 4 2.32 10.94 -6.26
N LYS A 5 2.38 9.74 -6.85
CA LYS A 5 1.21 8.90 -7.13
C LYS A 5 1.19 7.71 -6.19
N ILE A 6 0.11 7.56 -5.44
CA ILE A 6 -0.05 6.50 -4.45
C ILE A 6 -1.30 5.69 -4.76
N LEU A 7 -1.17 4.37 -4.79
CA LEU A 7 -2.31 3.46 -4.87
C LEU A 7 -2.60 2.93 -3.48
N LEU A 8 -3.83 3.12 -3.00
CA LEU A 8 -4.31 2.56 -1.73
C LEU A 8 -5.11 1.31 -2.02
N VAL A 9 -4.76 0.20 -1.39
CA VAL A 9 -5.50 -1.06 -1.52
C VAL A 9 -6.03 -1.47 -0.15
N ASP A 10 -7.35 -1.41 0.03
CA ASP A 10 -8.01 -1.72 1.29
C ASP A 10 -9.48 -2.04 1.00
N ASP A 11 -10.04 -3.05 1.66
CA ASP A 11 -11.44 -3.40 1.47
C ASP A 11 -12.41 -2.49 2.24
N SER A 12 -11.91 -1.67 3.15
CA SER A 12 -12.72 -0.72 3.91
C SER A 12 -12.84 0.60 3.16
N LYS A 13 -14.04 0.93 2.71
CA LYS A 13 -14.30 2.23 2.05
C LYS A 13 -14.03 3.40 2.96
N THR A 14 -14.32 3.25 4.24
CA THR A 14 -14.06 4.28 5.25
C THR A 14 -12.57 4.56 5.36
N GLU A 15 -11.76 3.52 5.41
CA GLU A 15 -10.31 3.65 5.49
C GLU A 15 -9.72 4.28 4.22
N LEU A 16 -10.22 3.85 3.05
CA LEU A 16 -9.79 4.43 1.77
C LEU A 16 -10.10 5.91 1.71
N HIS A 17 -11.31 6.30 2.13
CA HIS A 17 -11.70 7.70 2.14
C HIS A 17 -10.82 8.53 3.08
N HIS A 18 -10.61 8.03 4.30
CA HIS A 18 -9.81 8.71 5.31
C HIS A 18 -8.37 8.93 4.83
N LEU A 19 -7.73 7.88 4.33
CA LEU A 19 -6.34 7.97 3.85
C LEU A 19 -6.24 8.80 2.57
N SER A 20 -7.23 8.70 1.68
CA SER A 20 -7.25 9.51 0.45
C SER A 20 -7.31 11.00 0.77
N GLU A 21 -8.15 11.40 1.73
CA GLU A 21 -8.22 12.79 2.15
C GLU A 21 -6.92 13.25 2.79
N LEU A 22 -6.37 12.43 3.68
CA LEU A 22 -5.12 12.75 4.37
C LEU A 22 -3.99 12.99 3.38
N LEU A 23 -3.81 12.07 2.45
CA LEU A 23 -2.72 12.13 1.48
C LEU A 23 -2.97 13.20 0.41
N GLY A 24 -4.22 13.37 -0.01
CA GLY A 24 -4.59 14.42 -0.97
C GLY A 24 -4.28 15.81 -0.46
N LYS A 25 -4.52 16.06 0.83
CA LYS A 25 -4.19 17.33 1.48
C LYS A 25 -2.69 17.60 1.53
N ARG A 26 -1.89 16.54 1.47
CA ARG A 26 -0.43 16.65 1.46
C ARG A 26 0.15 16.74 0.04
N GLY A 27 -0.69 16.80 -0.98
CA GLY A 27 -0.28 17.00 -2.35
C GLY A 27 -0.08 15.73 -3.17
N PHE A 28 -0.42 14.56 -2.63
CA PHE A 28 -0.32 13.31 -3.36
C PHE A 28 -1.53 13.10 -4.27
N GLU A 29 -1.29 12.48 -5.42
CA GLU A 29 -2.34 11.98 -6.29
C GLU A 29 -2.67 10.56 -5.86
N VAL A 30 -3.92 10.32 -5.43
CA VAL A 30 -4.32 9.06 -4.82
C VAL A 30 -5.34 8.33 -5.68
N ARG A 31 -5.08 7.04 -5.92
CA ARG A 31 -6.06 6.12 -6.49
C ARG A 31 -6.34 5.03 -5.48
N THR A 32 -7.52 4.42 -5.58
CA THR A 32 -7.96 3.43 -4.61
C THR A 32 -8.38 2.14 -5.30
N ALA A 33 -8.22 1.03 -4.58
CA ALA A 33 -8.70 -0.29 -4.99
C ALA A 33 -9.23 -1.01 -3.76
N GLU A 34 -10.33 -1.75 -3.90
CA GLU A 34 -10.99 -2.42 -2.78
C GLU A 34 -10.60 -3.90 -2.65
N ASN A 35 -9.93 -4.44 -3.64
CA ASN A 35 -9.53 -5.85 -3.66
C ASN A 35 -8.37 -6.05 -4.64
N GLY A 36 -7.89 -7.29 -4.74
CA GLY A 36 -6.75 -7.60 -5.60
C GLY A 36 -7.02 -7.39 -7.08
N GLU A 37 -8.23 -7.72 -7.53
CA GLU A 37 -8.62 -7.54 -8.94
C GLU A 37 -8.62 -6.06 -9.31
N ASP A 38 -9.23 -5.22 -8.47
CA ASP A 38 -9.22 -3.77 -8.66
C ASP A 38 -7.80 -3.21 -8.65
N ALA A 39 -6.96 -3.71 -7.74
CA ALA A 39 -5.57 -3.26 -7.64
C ALA A 39 -4.82 -3.53 -8.94
N MET A 40 -4.94 -4.74 -9.50
CA MET A 40 -4.27 -5.09 -10.75
C MET A 40 -4.79 -4.26 -11.91
N LYS A 41 -6.08 -3.97 -11.92
CA LYS A 41 -6.69 -3.10 -12.93
C LYS A 41 -6.09 -1.68 -12.86
N ARG A 42 -6.00 -1.12 -11.65
CA ARG A 42 -5.41 0.22 -11.46
C ARG A 42 -3.95 0.27 -11.88
N LEU A 43 -3.20 -0.77 -11.55
CA LEU A 43 -1.79 -0.87 -11.95
C LEU A 43 -1.62 -0.90 -13.46
N GLY A 44 -2.54 -1.57 -14.17
CA GLY A 44 -2.51 -1.61 -15.63
C GLY A 44 -2.88 -0.29 -16.28
N GLU A 45 -3.67 0.55 -15.59
CA GLU A 45 -4.05 1.87 -16.08
C GLU A 45 -2.97 2.92 -15.88
N GLU A 46 -2.35 2.91 -14.71
CA GLU A 46 -1.32 3.89 -14.36
C GLU A 46 -0.41 3.32 -13.29
N LYS A 47 0.88 3.33 -13.54
CA LYS A 47 1.87 2.86 -12.60
C LYS A 47 2.04 3.87 -11.46
N PRO A 48 1.78 3.48 -10.20
CA PRO A 48 1.99 4.37 -9.07
C PRO A 48 3.46 4.47 -8.69
N ASP A 49 3.78 5.46 -7.87
CA ASP A 49 5.13 5.59 -7.29
C ASP A 49 5.26 4.79 -6.00
N LEU A 50 4.13 4.48 -5.35
CA LEU A 50 4.10 3.75 -4.09
C LEU A 50 2.74 3.11 -3.89
N ILE A 51 2.70 1.96 -3.22
CA ILE A 51 1.46 1.25 -2.90
C ILE A 51 1.36 1.11 -1.37
N LEU A 52 0.19 1.50 -0.82
CA LEU A 52 -0.18 1.18 0.55
C LEU A 52 -1.13 0.00 0.51
N MET A 53 -0.74 -1.11 1.11
CA MET A 53 -1.42 -2.39 0.99
C MET A 53 -1.97 -2.87 2.32
N ASP A 54 -3.30 -3.02 2.41
CA ASP A 54 -3.92 -3.67 3.55
C ASP A 54 -3.63 -5.17 3.54
N VAL A 55 -3.41 -5.75 4.70
CA VAL A 55 -3.08 -7.18 4.83
C VAL A 55 -4.31 -8.06 4.69
N VAL A 56 -5.42 -7.65 5.32
CA VAL A 56 -6.64 -8.47 5.37
C VAL A 56 -7.68 -7.98 4.38
N MET A 57 -7.91 -8.76 3.31
CA MET A 57 -8.91 -8.45 2.29
C MET A 57 -9.63 -9.73 1.88
N PRO A 58 -10.95 -9.64 1.50
CA PRO A 58 -11.69 -10.81 1.03
C PRO A 58 -11.07 -11.41 -0.24
N GLY A 59 -11.04 -12.73 -0.30
CA GLY A 59 -10.63 -13.48 -1.48
C GLY A 59 -9.13 -13.59 -1.68
N GLN A 60 -8.39 -12.53 -1.45
CA GLN A 60 -6.93 -12.52 -1.60
C GLN A 60 -6.34 -11.59 -0.53
N ASN A 61 -5.44 -12.11 0.29
CA ASN A 61 -4.83 -11.28 1.33
C ASN A 61 -3.71 -10.40 0.74
N GLY A 62 -3.34 -9.36 1.49
CA GLY A 62 -2.34 -8.40 1.05
C GLY A 62 -0.96 -9.01 0.86
N PHE A 63 -0.61 -10.08 1.58
CA PHE A 63 0.68 -10.77 1.40
C PHE A 63 0.77 -11.39 0.01
N GLN A 64 -0.27 -12.10 -0.41
CA GLN A 64 -0.30 -12.74 -1.73
C GLN A 64 -0.24 -11.72 -2.85
N LEU A 65 -1.01 -10.65 -2.69
CA LEU A 65 -1.05 -9.58 -3.69
C LEU A 65 0.29 -8.85 -3.78
N THR A 66 0.93 -8.57 -2.65
CA THR A 66 2.25 -7.96 -2.61
C THR A 66 3.27 -8.82 -3.36
N ARG A 67 3.24 -10.11 -3.12
CA ARG A 67 4.14 -11.06 -3.81
C ARG A 67 3.92 -11.01 -5.32
N ALA A 68 2.66 -11.02 -5.76
CA ALA A 68 2.35 -10.96 -7.18
C ALA A 68 2.86 -9.68 -7.84
N ILE A 69 2.68 -8.55 -7.16
CA ILE A 69 3.12 -7.24 -7.66
C ILE A 69 4.65 -7.15 -7.68
N THR A 70 5.31 -7.52 -6.61
CA THR A 70 6.76 -7.37 -6.51
C THR A 70 7.53 -8.32 -7.41
N ARG A 71 6.91 -9.42 -7.82
CA ARG A 71 7.50 -10.36 -8.78
C ARG A 71 7.20 -10.02 -10.23
N ASP A 72 6.29 -9.09 -10.48
CA ASP A 72 5.98 -8.64 -11.84
C ASP A 72 7.04 -7.62 -12.26
N PRO A 73 7.78 -7.87 -13.36
CA PRO A 73 8.83 -6.93 -13.80
C PRO A 73 8.34 -5.51 -14.03
N ARG A 74 7.06 -5.34 -14.36
CA ARG A 74 6.49 -4.00 -14.59
C ARG A 74 6.43 -3.18 -13.31
N PHE A 75 6.30 -3.83 -12.15
CA PHE A 75 6.06 -3.16 -10.87
C PHE A 75 7.09 -3.49 -9.79
N ALA A 76 8.15 -4.22 -10.15
CA ALA A 76 9.15 -4.66 -9.19
C ALA A 76 9.85 -3.51 -8.46
N ASN A 77 9.89 -2.33 -9.06
CA ASN A 77 10.54 -1.16 -8.48
C ASN A 77 9.58 -0.28 -7.67
N VAL A 78 8.28 -0.61 -7.66
CA VAL A 78 7.29 0.17 -6.90
C VAL A 78 7.32 -0.30 -5.44
N PRO A 79 7.68 0.56 -4.48
CA PRO A 79 7.70 0.15 -3.08
C PRO A 79 6.28 -0.10 -2.56
N VAL A 80 6.13 -1.15 -1.76
CA VAL A 80 4.89 -1.51 -1.10
C VAL A 80 5.08 -1.34 0.39
N ILE A 81 4.22 -0.54 1.02
CA ILE A 81 4.14 -0.41 2.48
C ILE A 81 2.89 -1.17 2.93
N MET A 82 3.08 -2.16 3.79
CA MET A 82 1.96 -2.93 4.33
C MET A 82 1.28 -2.15 5.46
N CYS A 83 -0.06 -2.09 5.42
CA CYS A 83 -0.85 -1.51 6.51
C CYS A 83 -1.57 -2.67 7.21
N THR A 84 -1.29 -2.87 8.48
CA THR A 84 -1.82 -4.01 9.22
C THR A 84 -2.43 -3.57 10.55
N SER A 85 -3.55 -4.21 10.92
CA SER A 85 -4.14 -4.05 12.25
C SER A 85 -3.49 -4.97 13.28
N LYS A 86 -2.62 -5.88 12.82
CA LYS A 86 -1.95 -6.83 13.69
C LYS A 86 -0.53 -6.35 14.01
N ASN A 87 -0.23 -6.20 15.28
CA ASN A 87 1.09 -5.78 15.75
C ASN A 87 1.90 -7.00 16.20
N GLN A 88 2.01 -8.01 15.33
CA GLN A 88 2.79 -9.20 15.61
C GLN A 88 4.05 -9.22 14.76
N GLU A 89 5.15 -9.56 15.37
CA GLU A 89 6.45 -9.63 14.71
C GLU A 89 6.43 -10.58 13.52
N THR A 90 5.73 -11.71 13.66
CA THR A 90 5.61 -12.69 12.57
C THR A 90 4.93 -12.12 11.32
N ASP A 91 3.91 -11.28 11.49
CA ASP A 91 3.22 -10.65 10.36
C ASP A 91 4.13 -9.67 9.63
N LYS A 92 4.94 -8.93 10.38
CA LYS A 92 5.90 -7.98 9.82
C LYS A 92 6.96 -8.69 9.00
N VAL A 93 7.54 -9.75 9.57
CA VAL A 93 8.56 -10.56 8.88
C VAL A 93 7.97 -11.19 7.63
N TRP A 94 6.74 -11.71 7.72
CA TRP A 94 6.08 -12.35 6.58
C TRP A 94 5.86 -11.35 5.43
N GLY A 95 5.38 -10.14 5.76
CA GLY A 95 5.19 -9.08 4.77
C GLY A 95 6.47 -8.70 4.07
N MET A 96 7.55 -8.54 4.81
CA MET A 96 8.86 -8.19 4.23
C MET A 96 9.37 -9.29 3.31
N ARG A 97 9.12 -10.56 3.64
CA ARG A 97 9.48 -11.70 2.79
C ARG A 97 8.71 -11.72 1.47
N GLN A 98 7.49 -11.17 1.44
CA GLN A 98 6.72 -11.07 0.21
C GLN A 98 7.17 -9.91 -0.68
N GLY A 99 8.11 -9.11 -0.23
CA GLY A 99 8.68 -8.02 -1.00
C GLY A 99 8.25 -6.62 -0.57
N ALA A 100 7.48 -6.50 0.52
CA ALA A 100 7.16 -5.18 1.08
C ALA A 100 8.44 -4.50 1.56
N ARG A 101 8.50 -3.19 1.38
CA ARG A 101 9.67 -2.40 1.80
C ARG A 101 9.55 -1.87 3.22
N ASP A 102 8.32 -1.77 3.73
CA ASP A 102 8.06 -1.29 5.07
C ASP A 102 6.65 -1.70 5.49
N TYR A 103 6.28 -1.40 6.71
CA TYR A 103 4.93 -1.64 7.23
C TYR A 103 4.54 -0.50 8.17
N ILE A 104 3.22 -0.35 8.38
CA ILE A 104 2.67 0.56 9.37
C ILE A 104 1.49 -0.12 10.05
N VAL A 105 1.37 0.06 11.37
CA VAL A 105 0.30 -0.57 12.17
C VAL A 105 -0.89 0.39 12.27
N LYS A 106 -2.08 -0.15 12.07
CA LYS A 106 -3.32 0.63 12.24
C LYS A 106 -3.66 0.80 13.72
N PRO A 107 -4.25 1.92 14.13
CA PRO A 107 -4.64 3.06 13.31
C PRO A 107 -3.42 3.84 12.82
N VAL A 108 -3.48 4.28 11.56
CA VAL A 108 -2.34 4.94 10.92
C VAL A 108 -2.09 6.31 11.53
N ASP A 109 -0.87 6.50 12.04
CA ASP A 109 -0.42 7.82 12.50
C ASP A 109 0.04 8.63 11.28
N PRO A 110 -0.56 9.79 11.01
CA PRO A 110 -0.21 10.60 9.84
C PRO A 110 1.27 10.98 9.77
N THR A 111 1.87 11.31 10.91
CA THR A 111 3.29 11.69 10.96
C THR A 111 4.19 10.52 10.60
N GLU A 112 3.90 9.34 11.16
CA GLU A 112 4.64 8.12 10.85
C GLU A 112 4.48 7.74 9.38
N LEU A 113 3.26 7.80 8.85
CA LEU A 113 3.00 7.49 7.44
C LEU A 113 3.80 8.39 6.52
N MET A 114 3.78 9.70 6.78
CA MET A 114 4.51 10.66 5.95
C MET A 114 6.01 10.40 5.98
N ALA A 115 6.57 10.08 7.14
CA ALA A 115 7.98 9.76 7.27
C ALA A 115 8.36 8.53 6.45
N LYS A 116 7.52 7.49 6.49
CA LYS A 116 7.77 6.27 5.73
C LYS A 116 7.67 6.48 4.23
N ILE A 117 6.69 7.27 3.78
CA ILE A 117 6.56 7.61 2.36
C ILE A 117 7.78 8.40 1.87
N ARG A 118 8.19 9.41 2.63
CA ARG A 118 9.31 10.27 2.24
C ARG A 118 10.65 9.53 2.23
N ALA A 119 10.75 8.41 2.92
CA ALA A 119 11.95 7.58 2.86
C ALA A 119 12.21 7.02 1.46
N PHE A 120 11.21 7.02 0.59
CA PHE A 120 11.34 6.55 -0.79
C PHE A 120 11.47 7.70 -1.82
N ASP A 121 11.50 8.93 -1.37
CA ASP A 121 11.69 10.10 -2.26
C ASP A 121 13.05 10.11 -2.96
#